data_9010153a38cef90d1a684d342eb41555
#
_entry.id   9010153a38cef90d1a684d342eb41555
#
_cell.length_a   1.000
_cell.length_b   1.000
_cell.length_c   1.000
_cell.angle_alpha   90.00
_cell.angle_beta   90.00
_cell.angle_gamma   90.00
#
_symmetry.space_group_name_H-M   'P 1'
#
loop_
_entity.id
_entity.type
_entity.pdbx_description
1 polymer ?
#
loop_
_entity_poly.entity_id
_entity_poly.type
_entity_poly.pdbx_seq_one_letter_code
_entity_poly.pdbx_strand_id
1 'polypeptide(L)'
;MRELETLFEKHDFNSFPVVEEGKMLGIVTKFDFLRTFAFTIGRMVPHYDELMRRPVGEMMTEAVVHVEPKAPLTRVLQLMVSLKSRSFPVIGPDLQLVGMISREDVIRALKDATRDAGKAC
;
A
#
# COMPACT_ATOMS: atom_id res chain seq x y z
N MET A 1 -0.47 10.78 12.66
CA MET A 1 -0.25 11.31 11.31
C MET A 1 1.10 11.95 11.07
N ARG A 2 1.75 12.52 12.10
CA ARG A 2 3.11 13.09 11.93
C ARG A 2 4.13 12.05 11.48
N GLU A 3 4.07 10.88 12.09
CA GLU A 3 4.96 9.77 11.70
C GLU A 3 4.72 9.36 10.26
N LEU A 4 3.45 9.34 9.83
CA LEU A 4 3.08 9.01 8.46
C LEU A 4 3.62 10.05 7.48
N GLU A 5 3.48 11.34 7.78
CA GLU A 5 4.04 12.41 6.96
C GLU A 5 5.55 12.24 6.79
N THR A 6 6.25 11.96 7.90
CA THR A 6 7.69 11.72 7.88
C THR A 6 8.04 10.51 7.00
N LEU A 7 7.25 9.43 7.08
CA LEU A 7 7.48 8.26 6.26
C LEU A 7 7.28 8.54 4.77
N PHE A 8 6.27 9.35 4.41
CA PHE A 8 6.05 9.72 3.01
C PHE A 8 7.16 10.62 2.47
N GLU A 9 7.72 11.49 3.31
CA GLU A 9 8.84 12.35 2.90
C GLU A 9 10.14 11.56 2.78
N LYS A 10 10.37 10.60 3.69
CA LYS A 10 11.61 9.85 3.77
C LYS A 10 11.70 8.73 2.73
N HIS A 11 10.56 8.15 2.36
CA HIS A 11 10.47 7.03 1.42
C HIS A 11 9.57 7.38 0.25
N ASP A 12 9.94 6.95 -0.93
CA ASP A 12 9.15 7.19 -2.14
C ASP A 12 8.08 6.12 -2.32
N PHE A 13 7.31 5.87 -1.27
CA PHE A 13 6.18 4.93 -1.30
C PHE A 13 4.87 5.69 -1.35
N ASN A 14 3.86 5.08 -2.00
CA ASN A 14 2.53 5.67 -2.14
C ASN A 14 1.57 5.23 -1.04
N SER A 15 1.90 4.18 -0.31
CA SER A 15 1.04 3.61 0.71
C SER A 15 1.85 2.85 1.75
N PHE A 16 1.27 2.74 2.94
CA PHE A 16 1.83 1.94 4.04
C PHE A 16 0.74 1.07 4.64
N PRO A 17 1.03 -0.20 4.94
CA PRO A 17 0.08 -1.02 5.68
C PRO A 17 0.02 -0.59 7.14
N VAL A 18 -1.17 -0.66 7.72
CA VAL A 18 -1.38 -0.41 9.15
C VAL A 18 -1.49 -1.76 9.82
N VAL A 19 -0.59 -2.05 10.75
CA VAL A 19 -0.42 -3.37 11.35
C VAL A 19 -0.52 -3.28 12.87
N GLU A 20 -1.16 -4.27 13.48
CA GLU A 20 -1.20 -4.44 14.93
C GLU A 20 -1.02 -5.91 15.24
N GLU A 21 -0.04 -6.22 16.10
CA GLU A 21 0.30 -7.60 16.47
C GLU A 21 0.58 -8.51 15.26
N GLY A 22 1.23 -7.96 14.24
CA GLY A 22 1.57 -8.68 13.01
C GLY A 22 0.43 -8.81 12.01
N LYS A 23 -0.78 -8.47 12.39
CA LYS A 23 -1.96 -8.57 11.52
C LYS A 23 -2.26 -7.24 10.86
N MET A 24 -2.58 -7.28 9.57
CA MET A 24 -2.93 -6.07 8.84
C MET A 24 -4.34 -5.62 9.17
N LEU A 25 -4.48 -4.36 9.61
CA LEU A 25 -5.76 -3.73 9.88
C LEU A 25 -6.30 -3.00 8.66
N GLY A 26 -5.43 -2.42 7.87
CA GLY A 26 -5.80 -1.66 6.70
C GLY A 26 -4.58 -1.10 6.00
N ILE A 27 -4.82 -0.18 5.07
CA ILE A 27 -3.75 0.48 4.33
C ILE A 27 -4.03 1.99 4.32
N VAL A 28 -2.97 2.79 4.42
CA VAL A 28 -3.06 4.24 4.31
C VAL A 28 -2.22 4.70 3.13
N THR A 29 -2.83 5.52 2.25
CA THR A 29 -2.18 6.02 1.05
C THR A 29 -1.93 7.52 1.18
N LYS A 30 -1.09 8.05 0.28
CA LYS A 30 -0.93 9.50 0.16
C LYS A 30 -2.27 10.17 -0.12
N PHE A 31 -3.14 9.52 -0.90
CA PHE A 31 -4.47 10.04 -1.18
C PHE A 31 -5.31 10.13 0.10
N ASP A 32 -5.27 9.12 0.97
CA ASP A 32 -5.98 9.14 2.25
C ASP A 32 -5.51 10.31 3.12
N PHE A 33 -4.20 10.53 3.15
CA PHE A 33 -3.60 11.64 3.88
C PHE A 33 -4.11 12.97 3.34
N LEU A 34 -4.07 13.18 2.04
CA LEU A 34 -4.52 14.42 1.40
C LEU A 34 -6.02 14.63 1.58
N ARG A 35 -6.81 13.56 1.46
CA ARG A 35 -8.26 13.63 1.61
C ARG A 35 -8.67 14.15 2.98
N THR A 36 -7.92 13.79 4.02
CA THR A 36 -8.19 14.25 5.38
C THR A 36 -8.17 15.79 5.46
N PHE A 37 -7.24 16.43 4.76
CA PHE A 37 -7.16 17.89 4.73
C PHE A 37 -8.20 18.50 3.79
N ALA A 38 -8.54 17.82 2.70
CA ALA A 38 -9.49 18.34 1.71
C ALA A 38 -10.90 18.54 2.30
N PHE A 39 -11.31 17.71 3.26
CA PHE A 39 -12.63 17.81 3.87
C PHE A 39 -12.68 18.72 5.09
N THR A 40 -11.59 19.42 5.40
CA THR A 40 -11.55 20.41 6.48
C THR A 40 -11.44 21.83 5.94
N ILE A 41 -12.08 22.10 4.81
CA ILE A 41 -12.05 23.39 4.11
C ILE A 41 -12.49 24.52 5.02
N GLY A 42 -11.77 25.64 4.99
CA GLY A 42 -12.07 26.82 5.77
C GLY A 42 -11.40 26.90 7.12
N ARG A 43 -10.79 25.80 7.59
CA ARG A 43 -10.13 25.74 8.88
C ARG A 43 -8.76 25.04 8.80
N MET A 44 -8.15 25.07 7.65
CA MET A 44 -6.94 24.28 7.44
C MET A 44 -5.80 24.64 8.37
N VAL A 45 -5.52 25.92 8.56
CA VAL A 45 -4.37 26.35 9.34
C VAL A 45 -4.51 26.00 10.83
N PRO A 46 -5.65 26.29 11.51
CA PRO A 46 -5.81 25.90 12.92
C PRO A 46 -5.90 24.40 13.13
N HIS A 47 -6.36 23.65 12.13
CA HIS A 47 -6.60 22.21 12.26
C HIS A 47 -5.42 21.33 11.86
N TYR A 48 -4.38 21.91 11.29
CA TYR A 48 -3.23 21.12 10.84
C TYR A 48 -2.64 20.31 11.99
N ASP A 49 -2.34 20.95 13.12
CA ASP A 49 -1.76 20.25 14.26
C ASP A 49 -2.68 19.19 14.86
N GLU A 50 -3.98 19.46 14.90
CA GLU A 50 -4.98 18.48 15.37
C GLU A 50 -5.02 17.26 14.48
N LEU A 51 -5.05 17.47 13.17
CA LEU A 51 -5.07 16.36 12.19
C LEU A 51 -3.79 15.53 12.28
N MET A 52 -2.66 16.18 12.48
CA MET A 52 -1.36 15.51 12.59
C MET A 52 -1.22 14.67 13.85
N ARG A 53 -2.06 14.90 14.86
CA ARG A 53 -2.09 14.11 16.09
C ARG A 53 -3.02 12.91 16.00
N ARG A 54 -3.89 12.84 15.00
CA ARG A 54 -4.83 11.74 14.86
C ARG A 54 -4.11 10.44 14.50
N PRO A 55 -4.58 9.29 15.04
CA PRO A 55 -4.04 8.01 14.63
C PRO A 55 -4.41 7.69 13.19
N VAL A 56 -3.51 7.00 12.49
CA VAL A 56 -3.74 6.63 11.09
C VAL A 56 -4.93 5.69 10.91
N GLY A 57 -5.31 4.95 11.96
CA GLY A 57 -6.47 4.07 11.91
C GLY A 57 -7.78 4.77 11.58
N GLU A 58 -7.88 6.08 11.85
CA GLU A 58 -9.08 6.85 11.53
C GLU A 58 -9.22 7.14 10.03
N MET A 59 -8.12 7.10 9.28
CA MET A 59 -8.14 7.44 7.86
C MET A 59 -7.82 6.26 6.94
N MET A 60 -7.36 5.14 7.47
CA MET A 60 -6.98 3.98 6.67
C MET A 60 -8.19 3.37 5.96
N THR A 61 -7.92 2.68 4.86
CA THR A 61 -8.91 1.85 4.17
C THR A 61 -8.83 0.44 4.76
N GLU A 62 -9.93 -0.06 5.32
CA GLU A 62 -9.96 -1.35 5.99
C GLU A 62 -10.15 -2.54 5.05
N ALA A 63 -11.06 -2.43 4.10
CA ALA A 63 -11.36 -3.51 3.15
C ALA A 63 -10.38 -3.43 1.97
N VAL A 64 -9.20 -4.01 2.12
CA VAL A 64 -8.13 -3.91 1.14
C VAL A 64 -7.99 -5.20 0.35
N VAL A 65 -7.87 -5.07 -0.98
CA VAL A 65 -7.53 -6.21 -1.83
C VAL A 65 -6.09 -6.62 -1.53
N HIS A 66 -5.90 -7.91 -1.33
CA HIS A 66 -4.59 -8.45 -1.00
C HIS A 66 -4.30 -9.71 -1.84
N VAL A 67 -3.07 -10.15 -1.84
CA VAL A 67 -2.65 -11.39 -2.51
C VAL A 67 -2.02 -12.32 -1.48
N GLU A 68 -2.08 -13.62 -1.79
CA GLU A 68 -1.44 -14.63 -0.96
C GLU A 68 0.02 -14.80 -1.35
N PRO A 69 0.89 -15.28 -0.44
CA PRO A 69 2.30 -15.48 -0.76
C PRO A 69 2.55 -16.41 -1.96
N LYS A 70 1.65 -17.36 -2.18
CA LYS A 70 1.77 -18.31 -3.28
C LYS A 70 0.97 -17.94 -4.52
N ALA A 71 0.42 -16.74 -4.58
CA ALA A 71 -0.35 -16.29 -5.74
C ALA A 71 0.53 -16.28 -6.99
N PRO A 72 0.02 -16.83 -8.13
CA PRO A 72 0.78 -16.78 -9.38
C PRO A 72 0.99 -15.35 -9.85
N LEU A 73 2.13 -15.09 -10.48
CA LEU A 73 2.46 -13.77 -11.02
C LEU A 73 1.38 -13.25 -11.96
N THR A 74 0.79 -14.14 -12.79
CA THR A 74 -0.28 -13.75 -13.71
C THR A 74 -1.50 -13.22 -12.99
N ARG A 75 -1.84 -13.79 -11.84
CA ARG A 75 -2.96 -13.33 -11.02
C ARG A 75 -2.69 -11.93 -10.45
N VAL A 76 -1.50 -11.71 -9.93
CA VAL A 76 -1.10 -10.41 -9.38
C VAL A 76 -1.12 -9.35 -10.48
N LEU A 77 -0.57 -9.68 -11.65
CA LEU A 77 -0.56 -8.79 -12.80
C LEU A 77 -1.98 -8.39 -13.22
N GLN A 78 -2.88 -9.38 -13.34
CA GLN A 78 -4.27 -9.12 -13.71
C GLN A 78 -4.97 -8.21 -12.73
N LEU A 79 -4.75 -8.42 -11.43
CA LEU A 79 -5.33 -7.57 -10.38
C LEU A 79 -4.78 -6.16 -10.45
N MET A 80 -3.49 -5.99 -10.66
CA MET A 80 -2.89 -4.66 -10.78
C MET A 80 -3.45 -3.86 -11.95
N VAL A 81 -3.62 -4.51 -13.10
CA VAL A 81 -4.15 -3.86 -14.29
C VAL A 81 -5.63 -3.55 -14.11
N SER A 82 -6.42 -4.52 -13.63
CA SER A 82 -7.86 -4.36 -13.47
C SER A 82 -8.22 -3.28 -12.46
N LEU A 83 -7.48 -3.20 -11.37
CA LEU A 83 -7.74 -2.27 -10.27
C LEU A 83 -6.91 -1.00 -10.35
N LYS A 84 -5.98 -0.92 -11.31
CA LYS A 84 -5.04 0.21 -11.45
C LYS A 84 -4.27 0.47 -10.17
N SER A 85 -3.98 -0.59 -9.43
CA SER A 85 -3.25 -0.50 -8.17
C SER A 85 -1.75 -0.41 -8.40
N ARG A 86 -1.06 0.30 -7.51
CA ARG A 86 0.39 0.42 -7.55
C ARG A 86 1.08 -0.65 -6.74
N SER A 87 0.38 -1.22 -5.76
CA SER A 87 0.91 -2.24 -4.89
C SER A 87 -0.22 -3.00 -4.21
N PHE A 88 0.09 -4.18 -3.73
CA PHE A 88 -0.81 -4.97 -2.89
C PHE A 88 -0.08 -5.46 -1.66
N PRO A 89 -0.75 -5.54 -0.50
CA PRO A 89 -0.21 -6.29 0.62
C PRO A 89 -0.24 -7.78 0.33
N VAL A 90 0.79 -8.48 0.78
CA VAL A 90 0.86 -9.94 0.72
C VAL A 90 0.50 -10.45 2.10
N ILE A 91 -0.62 -11.18 2.19
CA ILE A 91 -1.20 -11.61 3.45
C ILE A 91 -1.12 -13.14 3.54
N GLY A 92 -0.50 -13.61 4.59
CA GLY A 92 -0.43 -15.03 4.90
C GLY A 92 -1.61 -15.52 5.74
N PRO A 93 -1.51 -16.74 6.30
CA PRO A 93 -2.55 -17.25 7.20
C PRO A 93 -2.78 -16.31 8.39
N ASP A 94 -4.00 -16.33 8.92
CA ASP A 94 -4.39 -15.52 10.10
C ASP A 94 -4.22 -14.01 9.88
N LEU A 95 -4.35 -13.55 8.64
CA LEU A 95 -4.27 -12.13 8.27
C LEU A 95 -2.91 -11.49 8.58
N GLN A 96 -1.86 -12.28 8.69
CA GLN A 96 -0.52 -11.75 8.93
C GLN A 96 0.06 -11.09 7.69
N LEU A 97 0.58 -9.88 7.86
CA LEU A 97 1.27 -9.18 6.78
C LEU A 97 2.65 -9.82 6.56
N VAL A 98 2.85 -10.37 5.36
CA VAL A 98 4.12 -10.99 4.98
C VAL A 98 5.02 -9.98 4.25
N GLY A 99 4.42 -9.10 3.47
CA GLY A 99 5.16 -8.09 2.71
C GLY A 99 4.25 -7.27 1.82
N MET A 100 4.87 -6.50 0.94
CA MET A 100 4.16 -5.71 -0.07
C MET A 100 4.74 -6.04 -1.43
N ILE A 101 3.88 -6.13 -2.44
CA ILE A 101 4.33 -6.28 -3.82
C ILE A 101 3.94 -5.04 -4.62
N SER A 102 4.90 -4.45 -5.30
CA SER A 102 4.72 -3.22 -6.08
C SER A 102 4.70 -3.52 -7.59
N ARG A 103 4.32 -2.52 -8.38
CA ARG A 103 4.41 -2.60 -9.84
C ARG A 103 5.85 -2.90 -10.28
N GLU A 104 6.81 -2.29 -9.63
CA GLU A 104 8.23 -2.49 -9.92
C GLU A 104 8.65 -3.94 -9.68
N ASP A 105 8.14 -4.55 -8.60
CA ASP A 105 8.40 -5.96 -8.31
C ASP A 105 7.85 -6.87 -9.40
N VAL A 106 6.64 -6.57 -9.88
CA VAL A 106 5.99 -7.35 -10.95
C VAL A 106 6.76 -7.20 -12.26
N ILE A 107 7.18 -5.97 -12.60
CA ILE A 107 7.97 -5.72 -13.81
C ILE A 107 9.28 -6.51 -13.75
N ARG A 108 9.94 -6.50 -12.61
CA ARG A 108 11.18 -7.25 -12.41
C ARG A 108 10.97 -8.76 -12.56
N ALA A 109 9.90 -9.27 -11.97
CA ALA A 109 9.55 -10.69 -12.08
C ALA A 109 9.24 -11.11 -13.51
N LEU A 110 8.54 -10.26 -14.28
CA LEU A 110 8.27 -10.52 -15.71
C LEU A 110 9.55 -10.51 -16.52
N LYS A 111 10.46 -9.60 -16.24
CA LYS A 111 11.75 -9.53 -16.91
C LYS A 111 12.56 -10.81 -16.66
N ASP A 112 12.61 -11.26 -15.41
CA ASP A 112 13.35 -12.47 -15.04
C ASP A 112 12.73 -13.72 -15.68
N ALA A 113 11.41 -13.83 -15.67
CA ALA A 113 10.71 -14.95 -16.29
C ALA A 113 10.95 -14.99 -17.81
N THR A 114 10.91 -13.84 -18.48
CA THR A 114 11.18 -13.73 -19.91
C THR A 114 12.62 -14.08 -20.24
N ARG A 115 13.55 -13.64 -19.40
CA ARG A 115 14.97 -13.97 -19.56
C ARG A 115 15.23 -15.47 -19.47
N ASP A 116 14.60 -16.14 -18.48
CA ASP A 116 14.73 -17.58 -18.29
C ASP A 116 14.13 -18.35 -19.46
N ALA A 117 12.98 -17.92 -19.96
CA ALA A 117 12.34 -18.50 -21.14
C ALA A 117 13.22 -18.33 -22.38
N GLY A 118 13.85 -17.15 -22.53
CA GLY A 118 14.78 -16.89 -23.61
C GLY A 118 16.02 -17.77 -23.55
N LYS A 119 16.52 -18.07 -22.35
CA LYS A 119 17.67 -18.95 -22.17
C LYS A 119 17.34 -20.41 -22.46
N ALA A 120 16.08 -20.81 -22.29
CA ALA A 120 15.63 -22.16 -22.55
C ALA A 120 15.54 -22.48 -24.04
N CYS A 121 15.58 -21.47 -24.86
CA CYS A 121 15.61 -21.63 -26.31
C CYS A 121 17.05 -21.64 -26.81
#